data_f6d7337726a2ebb38a28f6d203123e6b
#
_entry.id   f6d7337726a2ebb38a28f6d203123e6b
#
_cell.length_a   1.000
_cell.length_b   1.000
_cell.length_c   1.000
_cell.angle_alpha   90.00
_cell.angle_beta   90.00
_cell.angle_gamma   90.00
#
_symmetry.space_group_name_H-M   'P 1'
#
loop_
_entity.id
_entity.type
_entity.pdbx_description
1 polymer ?
#
loop_
_entity_poly.entity_id
_entity_poly.type
_entity_poly.pdbx_seq_one_letter_code
_entity_poly.pdbx_strand_id
1 'polypeptide(L)'
;MPAINGSQDADRGMPKGIDRGPGRVNPAIAAIGTKEADVSTPSAAWMTMLPKWNLISTVLAGTESMRAAGKTYLPSHPYESEEAYNERNSRATLKNYTLRTLDNLTSKAFRDSPKPNDDVPQEILDLMDDIDAEGSAMTVFARAWFRLAVERSFAFVLVDYSTTAPTEAAGAVANRTLEDDRKEGVRPFWRLIDPLDVIHLRVAKIDGKVRFSEVRIREWEVEADGFVDKYLERIRVLTPGAFELWEKRVSRKGAKPKWVKIDSGTMDLPYIPLVSFYTSRTGLGEGKPPLEDLAYLNVEHFQSSADQRSILTVARFPILAVSGVSNTDPNSKPVVIGPKQWLSVADPQGRIYYVEHEGNAIAAGRTDLEDIEDQMASYGSEFLRKRPGASSATGRALDSAEAISPLMAWGMDFKDALEVALQFTADWLKVKDGGTVAYEIKA
;
A
#
# COMPACT_ATOMS: atom_id res chain seq x y z
N MET A 1 -33.99 24.29 -55.32
CA MET A 1 -33.95 24.12 -53.84
C MET A 1 -33.86 22.63 -53.53
N PRO A 2 -32.72 22.09 -53.13
CA PRO A 2 -32.63 20.74 -52.63
C PRO A 2 -32.77 20.71 -51.14
N ALA A 3 -33.46 19.70 -50.65
CA ALA A 3 -33.74 19.43 -49.23
C ALA A 3 -32.46 19.10 -48.46
N ILE A 4 -32.32 19.71 -47.26
CA ILE A 4 -31.26 19.43 -46.33
C ILE A 4 -31.71 18.27 -45.45
N ASN A 5 -31.08 17.12 -45.62
CA ASN A 5 -31.13 16.01 -44.66
C ASN A 5 -30.25 16.34 -43.44
N GLY A 6 -30.90 16.72 -42.36
CA GLY A 6 -30.27 16.90 -41.04
C GLY A 6 -30.78 15.85 -40.08
N SER A 7 -30.03 14.76 -39.90
CA SER A 7 -30.13 13.92 -38.70
C SER A 7 -29.04 12.85 -38.67
N GLN A 8 -27.80 13.28 -38.57
CA GLN A 8 -26.70 12.37 -38.15
C GLN A 8 -25.64 13.15 -37.39
N ASP A 9 -25.93 13.62 -36.21
CA ASP A 9 -24.91 14.14 -35.29
C ASP A 9 -25.41 14.27 -33.85
N ALA A 10 -26.14 13.29 -33.35
CA ALA A 10 -26.58 13.27 -31.96
C ALA A 10 -26.06 12.06 -31.17
N ASP A 11 -25.00 11.40 -31.66
CA ASP A 11 -24.38 10.26 -30.91
C ASP A 11 -22.88 10.46 -30.72
N ARG A 12 -22.48 11.70 -30.38
CA ARG A 12 -21.13 11.98 -29.85
C ARG A 12 -21.19 12.16 -28.35
N GLY A 13 -20.89 11.06 -27.64
CA GLY A 13 -20.09 11.24 -26.47
C GLY A 13 -20.67 11.10 -25.11
N MET A 14 -21.21 9.99 -24.77
CA MET A 14 -20.90 9.49 -23.43
C MET A 14 -19.91 8.35 -23.56
N PRO A 15 -18.79 8.33 -22.83
CA PRO A 15 -17.98 7.14 -22.74
C PRO A 15 -18.89 6.05 -22.19
N LYS A 16 -19.13 5.00 -22.99
CA LYS A 16 -19.88 3.82 -22.56
C LYS A 16 -19.27 3.37 -21.26
N GLY A 17 -20.03 3.44 -20.17
CA GLY A 17 -19.61 2.99 -18.85
C GLY A 17 -19.02 1.59 -18.99
N ILE A 18 -17.88 1.38 -18.37
CA ILE A 18 -17.21 0.09 -18.33
C ILE A 18 -18.22 -0.89 -17.73
N ASP A 19 -18.80 -1.72 -18.60
CA ASP A 19 -19.69 -2.81 -18.20
C ASP A 19 -18.84 -3.82 -17.39
N ARG A 20 -18.96 -3.74 -16.06
CA ARG A 20 -18.27 -4.60 -15.12
C ARG A 20 -19.02 -5.93 -14.91
N GLY A 21 -19.61 -6.45 -15.97
CA GLY A 21 -20.19 -7.78 -15.94
C GLY A 21 -19.12 -8.84 -15.61
N PRO A 22 -19.48 -9.93 -14.92
CA PRO A 22 -18.54 -11.00 -14.61
C PRO A 22 -18.05 -11.61 -15.93
N GLY A 23 -16.79 -11.32 -16.33
CA GLY A 23 -16.14 -11.89 -17.50
C GLY A 23 -15.40 -10.95 -18.43
N ARG A 24 -15.45 -9.64 -18.25
CA ARG A 24 -14.60 -8.73 -19.04
C ARG A 24 -13.26 -8.51 -18.38
N VAL A 25 -12.28 -9.25 -18.85
CA VAL A 25 -10.87 -9.10 -18.52
C VAL A 25 -10.36 -7.80 -19.15
N ASN A 26 -9.69 -6.94 -18.35
CA ASN A 26 -8.97 -5.78 -18.87
C ASN A 26 -8.02 -6.22 -20.00
N PRO A 27 -7.95 -5.52 -21.15
CA PRO A 27 -7.06 -5.90 -22.26
C PRO A 27 -5.59 -6.08 -21.87
N ALA A 28 -5.09 -5.31 -20.90
CA ALA A 28 -3.77 -5.49 -20.33
C ALA A 28 -3.62 -6.84 -19.59
N ILE A 29 -4.71 -7.38 -19.07
CA ILE A 29 -4.76 -8.67 -18.36
C ILE A 29 -4.93 -9.83 -19.36
N ALA A 30 -5.65 -9.62 -20.46
CA ALA A 30 -5.75 -10.59 -21.55
C ALA A 30 -4.38 -10.85 -22.21
N ALA A 31 -3.50 -9.85 -22.24
CA ALA A 31 -2.13 -10.00 -22.73
C ALA A 31 -1.24 -10.85 -21.80
N ILE A 32 -1.60 -11.00 -20.52
CA ILE A 32 -0.89 -11.87 -19.56
C ILE A 32 -1.27 -13.34 -19.76
N GLY A 33 -2.49 -13.63 -20.19
CA GLY A 33 -3.00 -14.99 -20.45
C GLY A 33 -2.36 -15.70 -21.65
N THR A 34 -1.50 -15.03 -22.42
CA THR A 34 -0.77 -15.61 -23.55
C THR A 34 0.63 -16.14 -23.19
N LYS A 35 1.14 -15.86 -21.98
CA LYS A 35 2.27 -16.58 -21.40
C LYS A 35 1.75 -17.87 -20.76
N GLU A 36 2.51 -18.97 -20.87
CA GLU A 36 2.25 -20.17 -20.09
C GLU A 36 1.99 -19.78 -18.64
N ALA A 37 0.72 -19.89 -18.22
CA ALA A 37 0.33 -19.54 -16.86
C ALA A 37 0.95 -20.58 -15.92
N ASP A 38 1.66 -20.12 -14.90
CA ASP A 38 2.26 -20.93 -13.86
C ASP A 38 1.74 -20.54 -12.47
N VAL A 39 2.30 -21.14 -11.45
CA VAL A 39 1.90 -20.88 -10.05
C VAL A 39 2.02 -19.40 -9.66
N SER A 40 2.92 -18.65 -10.29
CA SER A 40 3.18 -17.23 -10.00
C SER A 40 2.28 -16.26 -10.77
N THR A 41 1.38 -16.76 -11.60
CA THR A 41 0.48 -15.90 -12.39
C THR A 41 -0.53 -15.20 -11.46
N PRO A 42 -0.50 -13.86 -11.36
CA PRO A 42 -1.40 -13.13 -10.47
C PRO A 42 -2.83 -13.07 -11.00
N SER A 43 -3.77 -12.83 -10.12
CA SER A 43 -5.16 -12.58 -10.48
C SER A 43 -5.36 -11.19 -11.10
N ALA A 44 -6.46 -11.01 -11.84
CA ALA A 44 -6.86 -9.72 -12.40
C ALA A 44 -7.07 -8.65 -11.31
N ALA A 45 -7.70 -9.06 -10.21
CA ALA A 45 -7.92 -8.20 -9.04
C ALA A 45 -6.60 -7.67 -8.48
N TRP A 46 -5.61 -8.54 -8.28
CA TRP A 46 -4.28 -8.17 -7.80
C TRP A 46 -3.60 -7.16 -8.74
N MET A 47 -3.67 -7.39 -10.05
CA MET A 47 -3.11 -6.47 -11.05
C MET A 47 -3.79 -5.10 -11.05
N THR A 48 -5.09 -5.05 -10.77
CA THR A 48 -5.84 -3.79 -10.64
C THR A 48 -5.42 -3.01 -9.39
N MET A 49 -5.12 -3.71 -8.31
CA MET A 49 -4.73 -3.09 -7.04
C MET A 49 -3.25 -2.68 -6.99
N LEU A 50 -2.38 -3.35 -7.72
CA LEU A 50 -0.93 -3.14 -7.66
C LEU A 50 -0.48 -1.68 -7.84
N PRO A 51 -0.98 -0.90 -8.82
CA PRO A 51 -0.60 0.51 -8.98
C PRO A 51 -0.96 1.37 -7.76
N LYS A 52 -2.12 1.12 -7.14
CA LYS A 52 -2.58 1.83 -5.95
C LYS A 52 -1.70 1.54 -4.74
N TRP A 53 -1.37 0.25 -4.53
CA TRP A 53 -0.48 -0.17 -3.47
C TRP A 53 0.93 0.39 -3.64
N ASN A 54 1.46 0.40 -4.88
CA ASN A 54 2.77 0.96 -5.18
C ASN A 54 2.84 2.47 -4.86
N LEU A 55 1.81 3.23 -5.23
CA LEU A 55 1.71 4.64 -4.89
C LEU A 55 1.79 4.85 -3.37
N ILE A 56 0.90 4.19 -2.63
CA ILE A 56 0.80 4.34 -1.18
C ILE A 56 2.09 3.89 -0.50
N SER A 57 2.66 2.73 -0.88
CA SER A 57 3.91 2.23 -0.32
C SER A 57 5.06 3.21 -0.53
N THR A 58 5.17 3.78 -1.74
CA THR A 58 6.24 4.72 -2.07
C THR A 58 6.12 6.01 -1.25
N VAL A 59 4.90 6.55 -1.10
CA VAL A 59 4.64 7.73 -0.29
C VAL A 59 4.91 7.45 1.19
N LEU A 60 4.42 6.34 1.74
CA LEU A 60 4.61 5.97 3.14
C LEU A 60 6.09 5.74 3.47
N ALA A 61 6.86 5.17 2.56
CA ALA A 61 8.30 4.96 2.74
C ALA A 61 9.12 6.28 2.75
N GLY A 62 8.50 7.41 2.34
CA GLY A 62 9.03 8.75 2.54
C GLY A 62 9.96 9.26 1.44
N THR A 63 10.75 10.27 1.79
CA THR A 63 11.54 11.07 0.83
C THR A 63 12.46 10.23 -0.05
N GLU A 64 13.20 9.29 0.54
CA GLU A 64 14.19 8.50 -0.22
C GLU A 64 13.51 7.58 -1.23
N SER A 65 12.38 6.99 -0.87
CA SER A 65 11.58 6.16 -1.78
C SER A 65 10.99 6.98 -2.92
N MET A 66 10.50 8.20 -2.64
CA MET A 66 9.99 9.12 -3.66
C MET A 66 11.10 9.54 -4.63
N ARG A 67 12.31 9.85 -4.14
CA ARG A 67 13.48 10.16 -4.97
C ARG A 67 13.91 8.97 -5.83
N ALA A 68 13.92 7.77 -5.24
CA ALA A 68 14.26 6.55 -5.97
C ALA A 68 13.24 6.21 -7.07
N ALA A 69 11.96 6.49 -6.86
CA ALA A 69 10.92 6.34 -7.86
C ALA A 69 11.07 7.33 -9.05
N GLY A 70 11.78 8.44 -8.83
CA GLY A 70 12.22 9.38 -9.86
C GLY A 70 11.08 9.89 -10.73
N LYS A 71 11.22 9.76 -12.05
CA LYS A 71 10.27 10.27 -13.05
C LYS A 71 8.85 9.70 -12.94
N THR A 72 8.64 8.64 -12.17
CA THR A 72 7.30 8.09 -11.91
C THR A 72 6.44 9.08 -11.10
N TYR A 73 7.02 9.73 -10.09
CA TYR A 73 6.31 10.68 -9.22
C TYR A 73 6.87 12.10 -9.26
N LEU A 74 8.02 12.32 -9.92
CA LEU A 74 8.58 13.65 -10.20
C LEU A 74 8.94 13.71 -11.69
N PRO A 75 7.97 14.00 -12.58
CA PRO A 75 8.25 14.07 -14.02
C PRO A 75 9.24 15.17 -14.35
N SER A 76 10.04 14.96 -15.42
CA SER A 76 10.93 16.01 -15.95
C SER A 76 10.12 17.08 -16.67
N HIS A 77 10.57 18.34 -16.56
CA HIS A 77 10.03 19.42 -17.36
C HIS A 77 10.43 19.31 -18.83
N PRO A 78 9.65 19.87 -19.75
CA PRO A 78 10.07 19.99 -21.15
C PRO A 78 11.45 20.69 -21.23
N TYR A 79 12.39 20.08 -21.97
CA TYR A 79 13.76 20.60 -22.15
C TYR A 79 14.66 20.62 -20.90
N GLU A 80 14.24 20.04 -19.77
CA GLU A 80 15.08 19.87 -18.60
C GLU A 80 16.20 18.86 -18.90
N SER A 81 17.48 19.23 -18.66
CA SER A 81 18.59 18.28 -18.80
C SER A 81 18.55 17.22 -17.68
N GLU A 82 19.20 16.07 -17.91
CA GLU A 82 19.31 15.03 -16.87
C GLU A 82 20.05 15.55 -15.61
N GLU A 83 21.04 16.42 -15.76
CA GLU A 83 21.74 17.03 -14.64
C GLU A 83 20.82 17.93 -13.83
N ALA A 84 20.04 18.80 -14.49
CA ALA A 84 19.06 19.68 -13.82
C ALA A 84 17.97 18.88 -13.12
N TYR A 85 17.46 17.82 -13.78
CA TYR A 85 16.49 16.91 -13.18
C TYR A 85 17.06 16.24 -11.92
N ASN A 86 18.27 15.67 -12.01
CA ASN A 86 18.91 14.98 -10.89
C ASN A 86 19.16 15.94 -9.72
N GLU A 87 19.54 17.19 -10.00
CA GLU A 87 19.68 18.22 -8.97
C GLU A 87 18.33 18.54 -8.30
N ARG A 88 17.26 18.74 -9.07
CA ARG A 88 15.90 18.97 -8.57
C ARG A 88 15.38 17.79 -7.74
N ASN A 89 15.55 16.57 -8.24
CA ASN A 89 15.16 15.34 -7.54
C ASN A 89 15.92 15.16 -6.22
N SER A 90 17.23 15.42 -6.21
CA SER A 90 18.05 15.26 -5.00
C SER A 90 17.69 16.25 -3.87
N ARG A 91 17.09 17.38 -4.21
CA ARG A 91 16.63 18.41 -3.27
C ARG A 91 15.16 18.27 -2.87
N ALA A 92 14.38 17.52 -3.64
CA ALA A 92 12.97 17.30 -3.36
C ALA A 92 12.78 16.61 -2.00
N THR A 93 11.83 17.08 -1.21
CA THR A 93 11.54 16.54 0.14
C THR A 93 10.06 16.34 0.30
N LEU A 94 9.67 15.16 0.76
CA LEU A 94 8.27 14.84 1.03
C LEU A 94 7.89 15.28 2.45
N LYS A 95 6.87 16.12 2.59
CA LYS A 95 6.13 16.29 3.85
C LYS A 95 5.07 15.19 3.92
N ASN A 96 5.32 14.12 4.66
CA ASN A 96 4.48 12.92 4.60
C ASN A 96 3.19 13.05 5.44
N TYR A 97 2.18 13.70 4.87
CA TYR A 97 0.84 13.82 5.47
C TYR A 97 0.09 12.48 5.46
N THR A 98 0.33 11.64 4.46
CA THR A 98 -0.28 10.31 4.34
C THR A 98 0.14 9.42 5.51
N LEU A 99 1.43 9.37 5.85
CA LEU A 99 1.93 8.62 6.99
C LEU A 99 1.37 9.16 8.31
N ARG A 100 1.38 10.48 8.48
CA ARG A 100 0.83 11.13 9.68
C ARG A 100 -0.64 10.80 9.88
N THR A 101 -1.42 10.79 8.80
CA THR A 101 -2.84 10.45 8.85
C THR A 101 -3.05 8.97 9.21
N LEU A 102 -2.29 8.06 8.59
CA LEU A 102 -2.31 6.64 8.92
C LEU A 102 -1.99 6.38 10.40
N ASP A 103 -0.96 7.03 10.93
CA ASP A 103 -0.56 6.91 12.33
C ASP A 103 -1.64 7.45 13.27
N ASN A 104 -2.25 8.58 12.94
CA ASN A 104 -3.34 9.18 13.71
C ASN A 104 -4.59 8.28 13.73
N LEU A 105 -5.01 7.74 12.58
CA LEU A 105 -6.15 6.84 12.49
C LEU A 105 -5.91 5.57 13.29
N THR A 106 -4.74 4.95 13.13
CA THR A 106 -4.38 3.75 13.87
C THR A 106 -4.31 4.01 15.37
N SER A 107 -3.71 5.13 15.79
CA SER A 107 -3.60 5.48 17.23
C SER A 107 -4.97 5.74 17.85
N LYS A 108 -5.90 6.35 17.13
CA LYS A 108 -7.27 6.57 17.59
C LYS A 108 -8.06 5.26 17.67
N ALA A 109 -7.92 4.38 16.68
CA ALA A 109 -8.56 3.07 16.69
C ALA A 109 -8.10 2.24 17.90
N PHE A 110 -6.84 2.29 18.25
CA PHE A 110 -6.25 1.51 19.33
C PHE A 110 -6.04 2.29 20.64
N ARG A 111 -6.77 3.38 20.85
CA ARG A 111 -6.82 4.04 22.16
C ARG A 111 -7.35 3.09 23.24
N ASP A 112 -8.40 2.34 22.90
CA ASP A 112 -8.93 1.22 23.68
C ASP A 112 -8.65 -0.04 22.86
N SER A 113 -7.66 -0.83 23.23
CA SER A 113 -7.27 -2.05 22.50
C SER A 113 -8.33 -3.15 22.61
N PRO A 114 -8.48 -4.02 21.60
CA PRO A 114 -9.37 -5.18 21.69
C PRO A 114 -8.96 -6.10 22.85
N LYS A 115 -9.96 -6.62 23.55
CA LYS A 115 -9.78 -7.54 24.69
C LYS A 115 -10.65 -8.77 24.51
N PRO A 116 -10.17 -9.97 24.81
CA PRO A 116 -11.03 -11.14 24.85
C PRO A 116 -12.10 -10.98 25.93
N ASN A 117 -13.32 -11.46 25.67
CA ASN A 117 -14.36 -11.56 26.68
C ASN A 117 -14.20 -12.86 27.51
N ASP A 118 -15.00 -13.00 28.55
CA ASP A 118 -14.97 -14.17 29.47
C ASP A 118 -15.40 -15.48 28.78
N ASP A 119 -15.96 -15.43 27.59
CA ASP A 119 -16.40 -16.58 26.77
C ASP A 119 -15.25 -17.17 25.92
N VAL A 120 -14.08 -16.55 25.88
CA VAL A 120 -12.90 -17.07 25.16
C VAL A 120 -12.30 -18.25 25.97
N PRO A 121 -12.13 -19.44 25.35
CA PRO A 121 -11.52 -20.60 26.00
C PRO A 121 -10.11 -20.33 26.51
N GLN A 122 -9.75 -20.96 27.63
CA GLN A 122 -8.44 -20.79 28.26
C GLN A 122 -7.29 -21.20 27.33
N GLU A 123 -7.47 -22.24 26.51
CA GLU A 123 -6.49 -22.69 25.52
C GLU A 123 -6.14 -21.61 24.49
N ILE A 124 -7.09 -20.73 24.17
CA ILE A 124 -6.88 -19.59 23.28
C ILE A 124 -6.26 -18.43 24.05
N LEU A 125 -6.72 -18.17 25.30
CA LEU A 125 -6.14 -17.13 26.14
C LEU A 125 -4.65 -17.33 26.39
N ASP A 126 -4.22 -18.59 26.54
CA ASP A 126 -2.81 -18.95 26.72
C ASP A 126 -1.92 -18.59 25.50
N LEU A 127 -2.51 -18.34 24.33
CA LEU A 127 -1.79 -17.91 23.11
C LEU A 127 -1.71 -16.40 22.95
N MET A 128 -2.50 -15.63 23.73
CA MET A 128 -2.67 -14.18 23.51
C MET A 128 -1.40 -13.35 23.73
N ASP A 129 -0.48 -13.81 24.57
CA ASP A 129 0.78 -13.11 24.83
C ASP A 129 1.81 -13.29 23.72
N ASP A 130 1.61 -14.31 22.85
CA ASP A 130 2.47 -14.60 21.70
C ASP A 130 1.62 -15.24 20.59
N ILE A 131 0.74 -14.46 19.98
CA ILE A 131 -0.26 -14.97 19.04
C ILE A 131 0.33 -15.37 17.68
N ASP A 132 1.46 -14.75 17.31
CA ASP A 132 2.13 -14.97 16.02
C ASP A 132 3.29 -15.98 16.09
N ALA A 133 3.60 -16.52 17.26
CA ALA A 133 4.79 -17.35 17.51
C ALA A 133 6.12 -16.60 17.25
N GLU A 134 6.09 -15.26 17.23
CA GLU A 134 7.26 -14.39 17.08
C GLU A 134 7.43 -13.44 18.28
N GLY A 135 6.59 -13.60 19.32
CA GLY A 135 6.62 -12.82 20.56
C GLY A 135 5.65 -11.64 20.60
N SER A 136 4.74 -11.51 19.64
CA SER A 136 3.78 -10.41 19.64
C SER A 136 2.50 -10.78 20.37
N ALA A 137 2.13 -9.96 21.37
CA ALA A 137 0.81 -10.08 22.00
C ALA A 137 -0.31 -9.75 21.00
N MET A 138 -1.49 -10.37 21.18
CA MET A 138 -2.65 -10.18 20.31
C MET A 138 -2.97 -8.71 20.03
N THR A 139 -2.85 -7.83 21.02
CA THR A 139 -3.15 -6.39 20.84
C THR A 139 -2.17 -5.68 19.92
N VAL A 140 -0.89 -6.06 19.95
CA VAL A 140 0.17 -5.53 19.07
C VAL A 140 -0.06 -6.02 17.66
N PHE A 141 -0.32 -7.33 17.51
CA PHE A 141 -0.63 -7.95 16.24
C PHE A 141 -1.89 -7.36 15.60
N ALA A 142 -2.97 -7.23 16.35
CA ALA A 142 -4.23 -6.62 15.91
C ALA A 142 -4.02 -5.19 15.40
N ARG A 143 -3.18 -4.40 16.09
CA ARG A 143 -2.85 -3.05 15.64
C ARG A 143 -2.11 -3.04 14.30
N ALA A 144 -1.18 -3.95 14.10
CA ALA A 144 -0.46 -4.11 12.84
C ALA A 144 -1.42 -4.53 11.71
N TRP A 145 -2.33 -5.46 11.98
CA TRP A 145 -3.34 -5.91 11.02
C TRP A 145 -4.28 -4.79 10.59
N PHE A 146 -4.85 -4.05 11.56
CA PHE A 146 -5.71 -2.90 11.27
C PHE A 146 -4.99 -1.85 10.44
N ARG A 147 -3.73 -1.49 10.84
CA ARG A 147 -2.89 -0.53 10.13
C ARG A 147 -2.69 -0.94 8.67
N LEU A 148 -2.33 -2.19 8.43
CA LEU A 148 -2.10 -2.73 7.09
C LEU A 148 -3.39 -2.66 6.25
N ALA A 149 -4.55 -2.96 6.83
CA ALA A 149 -5.82 -2.85 6.12
C ALA A 149 -6.21 -1.41 5.77
N VAL A 150 -5.90 -0.42 6.62
CA VAL A 150 -6.07 1.00 6.29
C VAL A 150 -5.12 1.42 5.16
N GLU A 151 -3.90 0.91 5.17
CA GLU A 151 -2.90 1.18 4.15
C GLU A 151 -3.29 0.58 2.79
N ARG A 152 -3.75 -0.68 2.78
CA ARG A 152 -3.97 -1.48 1.56
C ARG A 152 -5.42 -1.55 1.08
N SER A 153 -6.39 -1.05 1.85
CA SER A 153 -7.84 -1.28 1.70
C SER A 153 -8.34 -2.59 2.32
N PHE A 154 -7.50 -3.56 2.46
CA PHE A 154 -7.75 -4.83 3.16
C PHE A 154 -6.42 -5.47 3.55
N ALA A 155 -6.48 -6.40 4.51
CA ALA A 155 -5.35 -7.22 4.91
C ALA A 155 -5.85 -8.61 5.32
N PHE A 156 -4.94 -9.58 5.32
CA PHE A 156 -5.26 -10.96 5.61
C PHE A 156 -4.51 -11.45 6.85
N VAL A 157 -5.16 -12.34 7.58
CA VAL A 157 -4.52 -13.17 8.61
C VAL A 157 -4.75 -14.63 8.25
N LEU A 158 -3.67 -15.37 8.11
CA LEU A 158 -3.71 -16.82 8.02
C LEU A 158 -3.52 -17.38 9.43
N VAL A 159 -4.51 -18.17 9.89
CA VAL A 159 -4.38 -18.93 11.13
C VAL A 159 -3.75 -20.27 10.76
N ASP A 160 -2.42 -20.33 10.89
CA ASP A 160 -1.62 -21.50 10.51
C ASP A 160 -1.32 -22.37 11.74
N TYR A 161 -0.78 -23.55 11.51
CA TYR A 161 -0.41 -24.46 12.59
C TYR A 161 1.06 -24.85 12.42
N SER A 162 1.86 -24.73 13.49
CA SER A 162 3.27 -25.08 13.42
C SER A 162 3.43 -26.55 13.08
N THR A 163 4.23 -26.86 12.07
CA THR A 163 4.63 -28.21 11.74
C THR A 163 6.02 -28.47 12.28
N THR A 164 6.17 -29.54 13.06
CA THR A 164 7.52 -30.05 13.33
C THR A 164 8.10 -30.59 12.03
N ALA A 165 9.36 -30.27 11.74
CA ALA A 165 10.08 -30.92 10.66
C ALA A 165 9.95 -32.44 10.82
N PRO A 166 9.66 -33.23 9.75
CA PRO A 166 9.68 -34.67 9.87
C PRO A 166 11.07 -35.04 10.34
N THR A 167 11.16 -35.54 11.55
CA THR A 167 12.38 -36.28 11.97
C THR A 167 12.49 -37.42 11.02
N GLU A 168 13.54 -37.46 10.18
CA GLU A 168 13.84 -38.53 9.23
C GLU A 168 14.17 -39.86 9.93
N ALA A 169 13.37 -40.26 10.88
CA ALA A 169 13.35 -41.60 11.41
C ALA A 169 12.25 -42.37 10.70
N ALA A 170 12.65 -42.95 9.60
CA ALA A 170 11.82 -43.79 8.74
C ALA A 170 10.85 -44.68 9.53
N GLY A 171 9.57 -44.61 9.18
CA GLY A 171 8.67 -45.75 9.26
C GLY A 171 7.77 -45.87 10.48
N ALA A 172 7.68 -44.90 11.38
CA ALA A 172 6.62 -44.89 12.39
C ALA A 172 5.86 -43.56 12.28
N VAL A 173 4.64 -43.61 11.75
CA VAL A 173 3.61 -42.60 12.09
C VAL A 173 3.38 -42.80 13.59
N ALA A 174 4.18 -42.12 14.42
CA ALA A 174 3.91 -42.07 15.83
C ALA A 174 2.54 -41.44 16.00
N ASN A 175 1.66 -42.08 16.71
CA ASN A 175 0.40 -41.48 17.17
C ASN A 175 0.77 -40.29 18.08
N ARG A 176 1.03 -39.13 17.50
CA ARG A 176 1.29 -37.90 18.25
C ARG A 176 0.01 -37.53 18.99
N THR A 177 0.16 -37.17 20.22
CA THR A 177 -0.91 -36.67 21.06
C THR A 177 -0.84 -35.13 21.10
N LEU A 178 -1.96 -34.50 21.40
CA LEU A 178 -2.00 -33.03 21.64
C LEU A 178 -1.03 -32.61 22.77
N GLU A 179 -0.72 -33.54 23.68
CA GLU A 179 0.24 -33.26 24.76
C GLU A 179 1.69 -33.27 24.27
N ASP A 180 2.01 -34.11 23.28
CA ASP A 180 3.32 -34.11 22.62
C ASP A 180 3.51 -32.80 21.82
N ASP A 181 2.48 -32.38 21.11
CA ASP A 181 2.48 -31.10 20.37
C ASP A 181 2.70 -29.90 21.33
N ARG A 182 2.03 -29.89 22.48
CA ARG A 182 2.25 -28.85 23.51
C ARG A 182 3.66 -28.84 24.07
N LYS A 183 4.27 -30.00 24.28
CA LYS A 183 5.66 -30.11 24.77
C LYS A 183 6.68 -29.62 23.75
N GLU A 184 6.41 -29.82 22.46
CA GLU A 184 7.26 -29.38 21.36
C GLU A 184 6.96 -27.95 20.89
N GLY A 185 5.99 -27.25 21.51
CA GLY A 185 5.59 -25.89 21.15
C GLY A 185 4.81 -25.82 19.83
N VAL A 186 4.27 -26.95 19.36
CA VAL A 186 3.42 -27.02 18.18
C VAL A 186 2.04 -26.49 18.53
N ARG A 187 1.64 -25.39 17.92
CA ARG A 187 0.40 -24.69 18.23
C ARG A 187 -0.12 -23.87 17.06
N PRO A 188 -1.40 -23.47 17.04
CA PRO A 188 -1.87 -22.49 16.09
C PRO A 188 -1.22 -21.12 16.34
N PHE A 189 -0.99 -20.38 15.27
CA PHE A 189 -0.47 -19.03 15.31
C PHE A 189 -1.04 -18.19 14.18
N TRP A 190 -1.06 -16.86 14.37
CA TRP A 190 -1.56 -15.93 13.38
C TRP A 190 -0.42 -15.36 12.56
N ARG A 191 -0.58 -15.38 11.26
CA ARG A 191 0.36 -14.79 10.33
C ARG A 191 -0.30 -13.64 9.57
N LEU A 192 0.20 -12.43 9.77
CA LEU A 192 -0.23 -11.26 9.01
C LEU A 192 0.31 -11.34 7.58
N ILE A 193 -0.55 -11.20 6.58
CA ILE A 193 -0.17 -11.30 5.17
C ILE A 193 -0.55 -10.01 4.45
N ASP A 194 0.46 -9.36 3.85
CA ASP A 194 0.24 -8.19 3.00
C ASP A 194 -0.52 -8.63 1.74
N PRO A 195 -1.57 -7.93 1.32
CA PRO A 195 -2.26 -8.17 0.05
C PRO A 195 -1.33 -8.18 -1.17
N LEU A 196 -0.19 -7.50 -1.13
CA LEU A 196 0.84 -7.57 -2.17
C LEU A 196 1.38 -8.99 -2.38
N ASP A 197 1.40 -9.80 -1.31
CA ASP A 197 1.90 -11.16 -1.35
C ASP A 197 0.80 -12.17 -1.70
N VAL A 198 -0.48 -11.80 -1.57
CA VAL A 198 -1.60 -12.66 -1.97
C VAL A 198 -1.90 -12.47 -3.46
N ILE A 199 -1.13 -13.14 -4.30
CA ILE A 199 -1.17 -12.94 -5.75
C ILE A 199 -2.42 -13.50 -6.43
N HIS A 200 -3.11 -14.47 -5.79
CA HIS A 200 -4.31 -15.07 -6.36
C HIS A 200 -5.32 -15.45 -5.28
N LEU A 201 -6.59 -15.14 -5.52
CA LEU A 201 -7.72 -15.49 -4.69
C LEU A 201 -8.83 -16.06 -5.56
N ARG A 202 -9.38 -17.20 -5.14
CA ARG A 202 -10.57 -17.79 -5.74
C ARG A 202 -11.55 -18.23 -4.65
N VAL A 203 -12.82 -18.06 -4.88
CA VAL A 203 -13.88 -18.52 -3.99
C VAL A 203 -14.78 -19.51 -4.71
N ALA A 204 -15.36 -20.42 -3.95
CA ALA A 204 -16.39 -21.35 -4.39
C ALA A 204 -17.46 -21.54 -3.30
N LYS A 205 -18.60 -22.07 -3.69
CA LYS A 205 -19.60 -22.45 -2.72
C LYS A 205 -19.27 -23.85 -2.17
N ILE A 206 -18.85 -23.90 -0.91
CA ILE A 206 -18.46 -25.13 -0.19
C ILE A 206 -19.44 -25.26 0.99
N ASP A 207 -20.15 -26.37 1.09
CA ASP A 207 -21.13 -26.64 2.14
C ASP A 207 -22.19 -25.52 2.33
N GLY A 208 -22.65 -24.97 1.20
CA GLY A 208 -23.64 -23.89 1.21
C GLY A 208 -23.09 -22.49 1.51
N LYS A 209 -21.84 -22.36 1.91
CA LYS A 209 -21.15 -21.08 2.23
C LYS A 209 -20.13 -20.71 1.15
N VAL A 210 -19.97 -19.43 0.90
CA VAL A 210 -18.87 -18.92 0.03
C VAL A 210 -17.60 -18.93 0.85
N ARG A 211 -16.61 -19.72 0.41
CA ARG A 211 -15.31 -19.86 1.06
C ARG A 211 -14.19 -19.76 0.03
N PHE A 212 -12.98 -19.48 0.47
CA PHE A 212 -11.81 -19.57 -0.39
C PHE A 212 -11.63 -21.01 -0.88
N SER A 213 -11.47 -21.18 -2.19
CA SER A 213 -11.18 -22.47 -2.83
C SER A 213 -9.74 -22.60 -3.30
N GLU A 214 -9.06 -21.48 -3.49
CA GLU A 214 -7.64 -21.41 -3.81
C GLU A 214 -7.07 -20.06 -3.39
N VAL A 215 -5.93 -20.08 -2.70
CA VAL A 215 -5.17 -18.90 -2.32
C VAL A 215 -3.70 -19.15 -2.66
N ARG A 216 -3.06 -18.20 -3.36
CA ARG A 216 -1.62 -18.26 -3.64
C ARG A 216 -0.93 -17.09 -2.94
N ILE A 217 0.01 -17.44 -2.07
CA ILE A 217 0.77 -16.50 -1.25
C ILE A 217 2.23 -16.56 -1.68
N ARG A 218 2.80 -15.42 -2.05
CA ARG A 218 4.24 -15.28 -2.27
C ARG A 218 4.94 -15.18 -0.93
N GLU A 219 6.01 -15.93 -0.76
CA GLU A 219 6.82 -15.96 0.44
C GLU A 219 8.30 -15.84 0.08
N TRP A 220 9.07 -15.25 0.98
CA TRP A 220 10.51 -15.16 0.86
C TRP A 220 11.17 -15.91 1.99
N GLU A 221 11.92 -16.95 1.64
CA GLU A 221 12.74 -17.68 2.59
C GLU A 221 14.16 -17.13 2.56
N VAL A 222 14.76 -16.98 3.72
CA VAL A 222 16.14 -16.53 3.86
C VAL A 222 17.01 -17.74 4.22
N GLU A 223 17.90 -18.11 3.32
CA GLU A 223 18.88 -19.17 3.54
C GLU A 223 20.26 -18.54 3.77
N ALA A 224 20.89 -18.88 4.89
CA ALA A 224 22.24 -18.41 5.19
C ALA A 224 23.25 -19.12 4.28
N ASP A 225 24.01 -18.39 3.47
CA ASP A 225 25.12 -18.86 2.66
C ASP A 225 26.41 -18.22 3.18
N GLY A 226 26.97 -18.80 4.24
CA GLY A 226 28.10 -18.23 4.97
C GLY A 226 27.73 -16.92 5.70
N PHE A 227 28.27 -15.79 5.24
CA PHE A 227 27.98 -14.46 5.77
C PHE A 227 27.03 -13.65 4.88
N VAL A 228 26.41 -14.28 3.89
CA VAL A 228 25.49 -13.64 2.93
C VAL A 228 24.15 -14.33 3.00
N ASP A 229 23.08 -13.55 3.04
CA ASP A 229 21.71 -14.05 2.98
C ASP A 229 21.31 -14.28 1.51
N LYS A 230 20.79 -15.45 1.24
CA LYS A 230 20.18 -15.81 -0.04
C LYS A 230 18.69 -15.84 0.10
N TYR A 231 18.01 -15.03 -0.71
CA TYR A 231 16.56 -14.94 -0.73
C TYR A 231 15.97 -15.93 -1.75
N LEU A 232 15.15 -16.85 -1.28
CA LEU A 232 14.45 -17.83 -2.10
C LEU A 232 12.99 -17.40 -2.25
N GLU A 233 12.57 -17.19 -3.51
CA GLU A 233 11.17 -16.86 -3.82
C GLU A 233 10.35 -18.15 -3.83
N ARG A 234 9.33 -18.22 -2.97
CA ARG A 234 8.40 -19.33 -2.83
C ARG A 234 6.97 -18.89 -3.06
N ILE A 235 6.13 -19.82 -3.45
CA ILE A 235 4.68 -19.63 -3.54
C ILE A 235 4.02 -20.79 -2.81
N ARG A 236 3.26 -20.43 -1.78
CA ARG A 236 2.37 -21.32 -1.06
C ARG A 236 1.01 -21.31 -1.73
N VAL A 237 0.54 -22.46 -2.18
CA VAL A 237 -0.80 -22.67 -2.72
C VAL A 237 -1.63 -23.36 -1.67
N LEU A 238 -2.68 -22.71 -1.21
CA LEU A 238 -3.64 -23.26 -0.25
C LEU A 238 -4.91 -23.65 -0.99
N THR A 239 -5.37 -24.86 -0.73
CA THR A 239 -6.68 -25.38 -1.13
C THR A 239 -7.38 -25.98 0.09
N PRO A 240 -8.70 -26.17 0.08
CA PRO A 240 -9.40 -26.78 1.22
C PRO A 240 -8.78 -28.12 1.60
N GLY A 241 -8.27 -28.23 2.83
CA GLY A 241 -7.66 -29.43 3.36
C GLY A 241 -6.26 -29.79 2.83
N ALA A 242 -5.61 -28.91 2.05
CA ALA A 242 -4.27 -29.19 1.51
C ALA A 242 -3.45 -27.93 1.22
N PHE A 243 -2.14 -28.09 1.19
CA PHE A 243 -1.21 -27.05 0.74
C PHE A 243 -0.15 -27.62 -0.19
N GLU A 244 0.40 -26.75 -1.02
CA GLU A 244 1.60 -27.00 -1.84
C GLU A 244 2.57 -25.86 -1.67
N LEU A 245 3.87 -26.14 -1.61
CA LEU A 245 4.94 -25.16 -1.57
C LEU A 245 5.80 -25.27 -2.82
N TRP A 246 5.89 -24.18 -3.55
CA TRP A 246 6.65 -24.08 -4.79
C TRP A 246 7.81 -23.12 -4.61
N GLU A 247 8.98 -23.48 -5.15
CA GLU A 247 10.19 -22.66 -5.10
C GLU A 247 10.70 -22.37 -6.50
N LYS A 248 11.15 -21.14 -6.69
CA LYS A 248 11.73 -20.70 -7.95
C LYS A 248 13.19 -21.10 -8.03
N ARG A 249 13.50 -22.08 -8.89
CA ARG A 249 14.84 -22.64 -9.06
C ARG A 249 15.43 -22.37 -10.43
N VAL A 250 16.74 -22.13 -10.47
CA VAL A 250 17.53 -22.01 -11.69
C VAL A 250 18.35 -23.30 -11.84
N SER A 251 18.05 -24.11 -12.84
CA SER A 251 18.67 -25.43 -13.04
C SER A 251 20.15 -25.35 -13.40
N ARG A 252 20.60 -24.30 -14.07
CA ARG A 252 22.00 -24.02 -14.42
C ARG A 252 22.20 -22.53 -14.72
N LYS A 253 23.43 -22.02 -14.60
CA LYS A 253 23.75 -20.63 -14.90
C LYS A 253 23.28 -20.25 -16.32
N GLY A 254 22.46 -19.21 -16.43
CA GLY A 254 21.87 -18.77 -17.71
C GLY A 254 20.57 -19.45 -18.12
N ALA A 255 20.09 -20.46 -17.40
CA ALA A 255 18.77 -21.05 -17.64
C ALA A 255 17.65 -20.14 -17.09
N LYS A 256 16.48 -20.18 -17.74
CA LYS A 256 15.30 -19.48 -17.20
C LYS A 256 14.87 -20.16 -15.89
N PRO A 257 14.53 -19.37 -14.86
CA PRO A 257 13.96 -19.90 -13.63
C PRO A 257 12.69 -20.71 -13.89
N LYS A 258 12.51 -21.80 -13.14
CA LYS A 258 11.30 -22.63 -13.18
C LYS A 258 10.76 -22.81 -11.77
N TRP A 259 9.45 -22.88 -11.64
CA TRP A 259 8.79 -23.24 -10.40
C TRP A 259 8.83 -24.76 -10.22
N VAL A 260 9.30 -25.18 -9.06
CA VAL A 260 9.41 -26.61 -8.68
C VAL A 260 8.67 -26.77 -7.38
N LYS A 261 7.75 -27.75 -7.34
CA LYS A 261 7.07 -28.10 -6.09
C LYS A 261 8.08 -28.78 -5.17
N ILE A 262 8.29 -28.20 -4.00
CA ILE A 262 9.29 -28.67 -3.01
C ILE A 262 8.64 -29.37 -1.83
N ASP A 263 7.37 -29.02 -1.52
CA ASP A 263 6.63 -29.63 -0.43
C ASP A 263 5.13 -29.65 -0.74
N SER A 264 4.39 -30.55 -0.09
CA SER A 264 2.93 -30.60 -0.13
C SER A 264 2.41 -31.45 1.00
N GLY A 265 1.25 -31.09 1.54
CA GLY A 265 0.64 -31.83 2.65
C GLY A 265 -0.86 -31.60 2.75
N THR A 266 -1.46 -32.29 3.71
CA THR A 266 -2.87 -32.11 4.09
C THR A 266 -2.97 -31.23 5.33
N MET A 267 -4.08 -30.49 5.43
CA MET A 267 -4.46 -29.73 6.61
C MET A 267 -5.68 -30.38 7.25
N ASP A 268 -5.74 -30.40 8.57
CA ASP A 268 -6.87 -30.95 9.32
C ASP A 268 -8.17 -30.17 9.09
N LEU A 269 -8.07 -28.88 8.72
CA LEU A 269 -9.22 -28.05 8.44
C LEU A 269 -9.74 -28.26 7.01
N PRO A 270 -11.05 -28.47 6.82
CA PRO A 270 -11.65 -28.71 5.50
C PRO A 270 -11.82 -27.43 4.67
N TYR A 271 -11.24 -26.31 5.09
CA TYR A 271 -11.28 -25.01 4.45
C TYR A 271 -9.95 -24.28 4.65
N ILE A 272 -9.74 -23.19 3.90
CA ILE A 272 -8.55 -22.34 4.04
C ILE A 272 -8.80 -21.37 5.19
N PRO A 273 -8.00 -21.41 6.28
CA PRO A 273 -8.19 -20.57 7.46
C PRO A 273 -7.59 -19.17 7.25
N LEU A 274 -8.00 -18.49 6.18
CA LEU A 274 -7.60 -17.13 5.83
C LEU A 274 -8.71 -16.15 6.16
N VAL A 275 -8.47 -15.26 7.10
CA VAL A 275 -9.39 -14.18 7.47
C VAL A 275 -9.07 -12.94 6.67
N SER A 276 -10.08 -12.29 6.12
CA SER A 276 -9.94 -11.03 5.41
C SER A 276 -10.63 -9.90 6.19
N PHE A 277 -9.92 -8.83 6.46
CA PHE A 277 -10.48 -7.59 6.97
C PHE A 277 -10.39 -6.50 5.90
N TYR A 278 -11.50 -5.86 5.58
CA TYR A 278 -11.61 -4.80 4.58
C TYR A 278 -11.99 -3.47 5.23
N THR A 279 -11.30 -2.39 4.88
CA THR A 279 -11.70 -1.01 5.19
C THR A 279 -12.55 -0.39 4.09
N SER A 280 -12.41 -0.86 2.86
CA SER A 280 -13.21 -0.43 1.71
C SER A 280 -13.23 -1.51 0.63
N ARG A 281 -14.28 -2.32 0.61
CA ARG A 281 -14.42 -3.44 -0.31
C ARG A 281 -15.18 -3.06 -1.57
N THR A 282 -14.63 -3.32 -2.75
CA THR A 282 -15.33 -3.19 -4.05
C THR A 282 -15.52 -4.54 -4.73
N GLY A 283 -14.72 -5.54 -4.38
CA GLY A 283 -14.79 -6.89 -4.91
C GLY A 283 -13.97 -7.87 -4.08
N LEU A 284 -13.83 -9.11 -4.58
CA LEU A 284 -12.93 -10.09 -3.99
C LEU A 284 -11.48 -9.72 -4.30
N GLY A 285 -10.68 -9.40 -3.28
CA GLY A 285 -9.31 -8.93 -3.47
C GLY A 285 -9.22 -7.55 -4.15
N GLU A 286 -10.30 -6.78 -4.12
CA GLU A 286 -10.36 -5.43 -4.66
C GLU A 286 -10.98 -4.45 -3.64
N GLY A 287 -10.42 -3.23 -3.64
CA GLY A 287 -10.92 -2.15 -2.80
C GLY A 287 -10.42 -0.78 -3.26
N LYS A 288 -10.86 0.26 -2.57
CA LYS A 288 -10.26 1.59 -2.69
C LYS A 288 -9.49 1.88 -1.40
N PRO A 289 -8.15 1.93 -1.42
CA PRO A 289 -7.41 2.30 -0.23
C PRO A 289 -7.89 3.64 0.33
N PRO A 290 -8.22 3.73 1.62
CA PRO A 290 -8.75 4.96 2.21
C PRO A 290 -7.86 6.18 2.01
N LEU A 291 -6.55 5.98 1.97
CA LEU A 291 -5.55 7.05 1.84
C LEU A 291 -5.09 7.29 0.39
N GLU A 292 -5.72 6.66 -0.63
CA GLU A 292 -5.29 6.78 -2.03
C GLU A 292 -5.34 8.24 -2.52
N ASP A 293 -6.46 8.94 -2.28
CA ASP A 293 -6.62 10.33 -2.72
C ASP A 293 -5.65 11.28 -1.97
N LEU A 294 -5.41 11.03 -0.67
CA LEU A 294 -4.43 11.76 0.12
C LEU A 294 -2.99 11.51 -0.38
N ALA A 295 -2.69 10.29 -0.82
CA ALA A 295 -1.38 9.96 -1.39
C ALA A 295 -1.14 10.73 -2.70
N TYR A 296 -2.17 10.90 -3.55
CA TYR A 296 -2.07 11.74 -4.75
C TYR A 296 -1.83 13.20 -4.41
N LEU A 297 -2.56 13.79 -3.45
CA LEU A 297 -2.31 15.16 -2.97
C LEU A 297 -0.88 15.30 -2.40
N ASN A 298 -0.38 14.27 -1.73
CA ASN A 298 0.97 14.27 -1.19
C ASN A 298 2.05 14.20 -2.29
N VAL A 299 1.78 13.51 -3.42
CA VAL A 299 2.63 13.53 -4.61
C VAL A 299 2.60 14.91 -5.28
N GLU A 300 1.43 15.53 -5.42
CA GLU A 300 1.27 16.90 -5.95
C GLU A 300 2.07 17.91 -5.12
N HIS A 301 1.95 17.86 -3.80
CA HIS A 301 2.75 18.70 -2.90
C HIS A 301 4.26 18.46 -3.08
N PHE A 302 4.69 17.19 -3.25
CA PHE A 302 6.09 16.85 -3.47
C PHE A 302 6.62 17.48 -4.75
N GLN A 303 5.84 17.44 -5.86
CA GLN A 303 6.18 18.05 -7.14
C GLN A 303 6.26 19.56 -7.03
N SER A 304 5.21 20.21 -6.52
CA SER A 304 5.16 21.67 -6.34
C SER A 304 6.27 22.17 -5.42
N SER A 305 6.56 21.45 -4.33
CA SER A 305 7.66 21.76 -3.42
C SER A 305 9.04 21.64 -4.08
N ALA A 306 9.25 20.64 -4.95
CA ALA A 306 10.48 20.47 -5.69
C ALA A 306 10.72 21.64 -6.66
N ASP A 307 9.67 22.05 -7.37
CA ASP A 307 9.71 23.16 -8.32
C ASP A 307 9.95 24.51 -7.61
N GLN A 308 9.24 24.75 -6.51
CA GLN A 308 9.44 25.94 -5.68
C GLN A 308 10.88 26.06 -5.15
N ARG A 309 11.48 24.94 -4.73
CA ARG A 309 12.88 24.91 -4.30
C ARG A 309 13.85 25.20 -5.44
N SER A 310 13.57 24.73 -6.64
CA SER A 310 14.37 25.00 -7.84
C SER A 310 14.34 26.50 -8.18
N ILE A 311 13.16 27.12 -8.21
CA ILE A 311 13.00 28.56 -8.43
C ILE A 311 13.74 29.35 -7.35
N LEU A 312 13.59 29.01 -6.07
CA LEU A 312 14.27 29.68 -4.97
C LEU A 312 15.79 29.53 -5.03
N THR A 313 16.30 28.43 -5.55
CA THR A 313 17.75 28.25 -5.73
C THR A 313 18.29 29.26 -6.73
N VAL A 314 17.63 29.45 -7.87
CA VAL A 314 18.03 30.43 -8.88
C VAL A 314 17.82 31.85 -8.35
N ALA A 315 16.69 32.13 -7.73
CA ALA A 315 16.35 33.48 -7.26
C ALA A 315 17.26 34.00 -6.13
N ARG A 316 17.89 33.11 -5.37
CA ARG A 316 18.85 33.50 -4.30
C ARG A 316 20.20 33.97 -4.83
N PHE A 317 20.49 33.73 -6.09
CA PHE A 317 21.74 34.15 -6.73
C PHE A 317 21.43 35.15 -7.85
N PRO A 318 21.37 36.43 -7.54
CA PRO A 318 21.14 37.46 -8.57
C PRO A 318 22.22 37.38 -9.65
N ILE A 319 21.78 37.38 -10.90
CA ILE A 319 22.68 37.30 -12.05
C ILE A 319 23.16 38.72 -12.37
N LEU A 320 24.49 38.93 -12.33
CA LEU A 320 25.07 40.16 -12.82
C LEU A 320 25.01 40.19 -14.35
N ALA A 321 24.19 41.06 -14.90
CA ALA A 321 24.07 41.27 -16.34
C ALA A 321 24.86 42.50 -16.74
N VAL A 322 25.52 42.42 -17.86
CA VAL A 322 26.28 43.53 -18.45
C VAL A 322 25.79 43.74 -19.88
N SER A 323 25.33 44.95 -20.19
CA SER A 323 24.98 45.35 -21.55
C SER A 323 26.08 46.25 -22.14
N GLY A 324 26.20 46.29 -23.47
CA GLY A 324 27.18 47.12 -24.16
C GLY A 324 28.61 46.49 -24.24
N VAL A 325 28.71 45.15 -23.98
CA VAL A 325 29.96 44.43 -24.20
C VAL A 325 29.87 43.64 -25.51
N SER A 326 30.70 43.94 -26.45
CA SER A 326 30.82 43.16 -27.69
C SER A 326 31.61 41.86 -27.39
N ASN A 327 30.95 40.76 -27.31
CA ASN A 327 31.51 39.46 -26.98
C ASN A 327 32.08 38.78 -28.28
N THR A 328 33.01 39.46 -28.93
CA THR A 328 33.61 39.00 -30.19
C THR A 328 34.95 38.31 -29.99
N ASP A 329 35.45 38.19 -28.77
CA ASP A 329 36.72 37.50 -28.48
C ASP A 329 36.48 36.09 -27.92
N PRO A 330 36.74 35.03 -28.70
CA PRO A 330 36.64 33.62 -28.24
C PRO A 330 37.56 33.26 -27.06
N ASN A 331 38.56 34.13 -26.78
CA ASN A 331 39.51 33.96 -25.70
C ASN A 331 39.21 34.79 -24.44
N SER A 332 38.04 35.43 -24.36
CA SER A 332 37.65 36.20 -23.17
C SER A 332 37.59 35.26 -21.95
N LYS A 333 38.42 35.56 -20.94
CA LYS A 333 38.40 34.81 -19.68
C LYS A 333 37.08 35.06 -18.93
N PRO A 334 36.55 34.05 -18.24
CA PRO A 334 35.39 34.25 -17.38
C PRO A 334 35.60 35.40 -16.40
N VAL A 335 34.64 36.29 -16.31
CA VAL A 335 34.69 37.42 -15.37
C VAL A 335 34.47 36.85 -13.95
N VAL A 336 35.52 36.90 -13.13
CA VAL A 336 35.43 36.50 -11.73
C VAL A 336 34.79 37.61 -10.92
N ILE A 337 33.67 37.36 -10.33
CA ILE A 337 32.94 38.32 -9.48
C ILE A 337 33.35 38.08 -8.03
N GLY A 338 33.87 39.12 -7.37
CA GLY A 338 34.27 39.03 -5.96
C GLY A 338 34.12 40.37 -5.24
N PRO A 339 34.10 40.37 -3.91
CA PRO A 339 33.82 41.55 -3.11
C PRO A 339 34.84 42.70 -3.20
N LYS A 340 35.99 42.44 -3.87
CA LYS A 340 37.08 43.43 -4.08
C LYS A 340 37.34 43.69 -5.57
N GLN A 341 36.54 43.20 -6.48
CA GLN A 341 36.66 43.42 -7.90
C GLN A 341 35.59 44.40 -8.37
N TRP A 342 36.02 45.41 -9.12
CA TRP A 342 35.12 46.30 -9.81
C TRP A 342 35.10 46.02 -11.30
N LEU A 343 33.93 46.09 -11.88
CA LEU A 343 33.70 45.87 -13.30
C LEU A 343 33.55 47.21 -13.99
N SER A 344 34.19 47.41 -15.15
CA SER A 344 33.99 48.56 -16.00
C SER A 344 33.46 48.11 -17.35
N VAL A 345 32.53 48.92 -17.92
CA VAL A 345 32.03 48.75 -19.28
C VAL A 345 32.64 49.82 -20.14
N ALA A 346 33.20 49.46 -21.28
CA ALA A 346 33.85 50.40 -22.17
C ALA A 346 32.86 51.29 -22.95
N ASP A 347 31.65 50.83 -23.15
CA ASP A 347 30.57 51.56 -23.81
C ASP A 347 29.94 52.58 -22.85
N PRO A 348 29.88 53.90 -23.19
CA PRO A 348 29.22 54.91 -22.38
C PRO A 348 27.74 54.66 -22.12
N GLN A 349 27.06 53.87 -22.95
CA GLN A 349 25.66 53.43 -22.77
C GLN A 349 25.54 52.06 -22.13
N GLY A 350 26.66 51.39 -21.89
CA GLY A 350 26.72 50.11 -21.23
C GLY A 350 26.24 50.19 -19.78
N ARG A 351 25.55 49.18 -19.31
CA ARG A 351 25.04 49.11 -17.94
C ARG A 351 25.45 47.80 -17.31
N ILE A 352 25.73 47.87 -16.02
CA ILE A 352 25.93 46.71 -15.13
C ILE A 352 24.76 46.72 -14.17
N TYR A 353 23.97 45.64 -14.14
CA TYR A 353 22.81 45.56 -13.26
C TYR A 353 22.57 44.11 -12.84
N TYR A 354 21.95 43.94 -11.68
CA TYR A 354 21.50 42.65 -11.27
C TYR A 354 20.15 42.34 -11.89
N VAL A 355 20.02 41.16 -12.47
CA VAL A 355 18.75 40.60 -12.90
C VAL A 355 18.23 39.74 -11.76
N GLU A 356 17.14 40.13 -11.17
CA GLU A 356 16.48 39.40 -10.11
C GLU A 356 15.10 38.93 -10.60
N HIS A 357 14.62 37.86 -10.01
CA HIS A 357 13.24 37.39 -10.23
C HIS A 357 12.27 38.37 -9.56
N GLU A 358 11.18 38.72 -10.24
CA GLU A 358 10.15 39.67 -9.72
C GLU A 358 9.38 39.13 -8.49
N GLY A 359 9.66 37.98 -7.97
CA GLY A 359 9.08 37.44 -6.73
C GLY A 359 7.62 36.97 -6.80
N ASN A 360 6.83 37.42 -7.77
CA ASN A 360 5.40 37.11 -7.88
C ASN A 360 5.16 35.60 -8.08
N ALA A 361 5.96 34.94 -8.91
CA ALA A 361 5.88 33.50 -9.11
C ALA A 361 6.25 32.72 -7.84
N ILE A 362 7.20 33.24 -7.05
CA ILE A 362 7.62 32.65 -5.77
C ILE A 362 6.51 32.73 -4.73
N ALA A 363 5.80 33.87 -4.67
CA ALA A 363 4.67 34.06 -3.78
C ALA A 363 3.48 33.17 -4.15
N ALA A 364 3.16 33.10 -5.46
CA ALA A 364 2.10 32.20 -5.95
C ALA A 364 2.39 30.73 -5.64
N GLY A 365 3.61 30.25 -5.87
CA GLY A 365 3.98 28.87 -5.54
C GLY A 365 3.97 28.57 -4.04
N ARG A 366 4.23 29.57 -3.18
CA ARG A 366 4.07 29.43 -1.74
C ARG A 366 2.60 29.29 -1.35
N THR A 367 1.71 30.10 -1.92
CA THR A 367 0.26 30.02 -1.67
C THR A 367 -0.30 28.68 -2.13
N ASP A 368 0.10 28.19 -3.31
CA ASP A 368 -0.26 26.87 -3.81
C ASP A 368 0.12 25.74 -2.82
N LEU A 369 1.34 25.78 -2.29
CA LEU A 369 1.78 24.80 -1.29
C LEU A 369 0.97 24.87 0.02
N GLU A 370 0.65 26.08 0.50
CA GLU A 370 -0.19 26.29 1.69
C GLU A 370 -1.60 25.73 1.45
N ASP A 371 -2.19 25.99 0.29
CA ASP A 371 -3.52 25.47 -0.10
C ASP A 371 -3.55 23.92 -0.18
N ILE A 372 -2.52 23.30 -0.76
CA ILE A 372 -2.42 21.84 -0.81
C ILE A 372 -2.25 21.25 0.61
N GLU A 373 -1.44 21.89 1.46
CA GLU A 373 -1.26 21.46 2.85
C GLU A 373 -2.58 21.51 3.64
N ASP A 374 -3.37 22.55 3.46
CA ASP A 374 -4.69 22.70 4.09
C ASP A 374 -5.69 21.65 3.58
N GLN A 375 -5.68 21.34 2.28
CA GLN A 375 -6.48 20.26 1.71
C GLN A 375 -6.09 18.91 2.30
N MET A 376 -4.79 18.58 2.41
CA MET A 376 -4.32 17.34 3.01
C MET A 376 -4.70 17.22 4.49
N ALA A 377 -4.61 18.33 5.26
CA ALA A 377 -5.02 18.35 6.66
C ALA A 377 -6.53 18.15 6.82
N SER A 378 -7.33 18.78 5.95
CA SER A 378 -8.78 18.60 5.92
C SER A 378 -9.17 17.17 5.60
N TYR A 379 -8.56 16.58 4.57
CA TYR A 379 -8.79 15.17 4.18
C TYR A 379 -8.56 14.21 5.34
N GLY A 380 -7.43 14.35 6.06
CA GLY A 380 -7.13 13.52 7.23
C GLY A 380 -8.18 13.61 8.34
N SER A 381 -8.90 14.74 8.45
CA SER A 381 -9.95 14.93 9.45
C SER A 381 -11.29 14.30 9.07
N GLU A 382 -11.56 14.04 7.79
CA GLU A 382 -12.84 13.52 7.31
C GLU A 382 -13.18 12.12 7.83
N PHE A 383 -12.16 11.27 8.03
CA PHE A 383 -12.34 9.93 8.60
C PHE A 383 -12.90 9.94 10.02
N LEU A 384 -12.81 11.08 10.71
CA LEU A 384 -13.23 11.27 12.08
C LEU A 384 -14.59 11.97 12.17
N ARG A 385 -15.07 12.57 11.08
CA ARG A 385 -16.35 13.28 11.07
C ARG A 385 -17.50 12.29 10.96
N LYS A 386 -18.46 12.42 11.85
CA LYS A 386 -19.76 11.79 11.69
C LYS A 386 -20.44 12.39 10.46
N ARG A 387 -20.89 11.56 9.52
CA ARG A 387 -21.63 12.02 8.35
C ARG A 387 -23.07 12.34 8.77
N PRO A 388 -23.51 13.60 8.77
CA PRO A 388 -24.92 13.91 9.02
C PRO A 388 -25.74 13.45 7.81
N GLY A 389 -26.84 12.74 8.06
CA GLY A 389 -27.86 12.50 7.05
C GLY A 389 -28.44 13.82 6.54
N ALA A 390 -28.77 13.89 5.25
CA ALA A 390 -29.36 15.09 4.65
C ALA A 390 -30.84 15.20 5.04
N SER A 391 -31.16 15.93 6.13
CA SER A 391 -32.55 16.24 6.46
C SER A 391 -32.73 17.41 7.41
N SER A 392 -33.98 17.78 7.73
CA SER A 392 -34.40 18.95 8.50
C SER A 392 -33.70 19.11 9.86
N ALA A 393 -33.78 20.30 10.46
CA ALA A 393 -33.09 20.64 11.72
C ALA A 393 -33.38 19.68 12.89
N THR A 394 -34.59 19.11 12.94
CA THR A 394 -35.01 18.13 13.94
C THR A 394 -34.48 16.72 13.61
N GLY A 395 -34.45 16.35 12.33
CA GLY A 395 -33.78 15.13 11.86
C GLY A 395 -32.26 15.17 12.06
N ARG A 396 -31.62 16.32 11.90
CA ARG A 396 -30.18 16.49 12.15
C ARG A 396 -29.74 16.24 13.59
N ALA A 397 -30.60 16.53 14.57
CA ALA A 397 -30.34 16.26 15.99
C ALA A 397 -30.44 14.74 16.32
N LEU A 398 -31.36 14.04 15.66
CA LEU A 398 -31.49 12.57 15.78
C LEU A 398 -30.44 11.83 14.95
N ASP A 399 -30.21 12.25 13.69
CA ASP A 399 -29.23 11.67 12.79
C ASP A 399 -27.77 11.88 13.29
N SER A 400 -27.49 12.99 13.98
CA SER A 400 -26.16 13.22 14.57
C SER A 400 -25.87 12.32 15.78
N ALA A 401 -26.88 11.75 16.40
CA ALA A 401 -26.72 10.78 17.50
C ALA A 401 -26.45 9.35 16.98
N GLU A 402 -26.84 9.06 15.72
CA GLU A 402 -26.69 7.74 15.09
C GLU A 402 -25.63 7.70 13.98
N ALA A 403 -25.05 8.85 13.60
CA ALA A 403 -24.06 8.91 12.53
C ALA A 403 -22.75 8.22 12.93
N ILE A 404 -22.43 7.15 12.22
CA ILE A 404 -21.19 6.39 12.41
C ILE A 404 -20.09 6.99 11.52
N SER A 405 -18.92 7.30 12.10
CA SER A 405 -17.75 7.69 11.30
C SER A 405 -17.17 6.48 10.54
N PRO A 406 -16.49 6.69 9.40
CA PRO A 406 -15.82 5.60 8.70
C PRO A 406 -14.90 4.79 9.61
N LEU A 407 -14.17 5.45 10.52
CA LEU A 407 -13.29 4.79 11.47
C LEU A 407 -14.03 3.87 12.44
N MET A 408 -15.23 4.30 12.92
CA MET A 408 -16.07 3.45 13.78
C MET A 408 -16.58 2.23 13.03
N ALA A 409 -17.04 2.40 11.77
CA ALA A 409 -17.46 1.29 10.93
C ALA A 409 -16.34 0.26 10.74
N TRP A 410 -15.12 0.71 10.46
CA TRP A 410 -13.97 -0.19 10.39
C TRP A 410 -13.70 -0.92 11.70
N GLY A 411 -13.95 -0.28 12.83
CA GLY A 411 -13.81 -0.93 14.13
C GLY A 411 -14.79 -2.08 14.33
N MET A 412 -16.03 -1.91 13.89
CA MET A 412 -17.05 -2.98 13.93
C MET A 412 -16.65 -4.15 13.03
N ASP A 413 -16.29 -3.87 11.76
CA ASP A 413 -15.84 -4.89 10.82
C ASP A 413 -14.56 -5.61 11.29
N PHE A 414 -13.67 -4.88 11.98
CA PHE A 414 -12.44 -5.44 12.52
C PHE A 414 -12.69 -6.36 13.71
N LYS A 415 -13.65 -6.01 14.55
CA LYS A 415 -14.10 -6.89 15.64
C LYS A 415 -14.58 -8.24 15.08
N ASP A 416 -15.45 -8.22 14.06
CA ASP A 416 -15.93 -9.44 13.43
C ASP A 416 -14.77 -10.26 12.81
N ALA A 417 -13.80 -9.60 12.21
CA ALA A 417 -12.62 -10.27 11.67
C ALA A 417 -11.75 -10.92 12.77
N LEU A 418 -11.59 -10.28 13.93
CA LEU A 418 -10.90 -10.87 15.09
C LEU A 418 -11.64 -12.10 15.61
N GLU A 419 -12.96 -12.05 15.73
CA GLU A 419 -13.76 -13.19 16.19
C GLU A 419 -13.68 -14.37 15.23
N VAL A 420 -13.63 -14.11 13.91
CA VAL A 420 -13.39 -15.18 12.91
C VAL A 420 -12.00 -15.79 13.06
N ALA A 421 -10.97 -14.98 13.36
CA ALA A 421 -9.61 -15.49 13.59
C ALA A 421 -9.54 -16.36 14.86
N LEU A 422 -10.23 -15.96 15.93
CA LEU A 422 -10.37 -16.76 17.15
C LEU A 422 -11.09 -18.08 16.87
N GLN A 423 -12.16 -18.06 16.06
CA GLN A 423 -12.86 -19.28 15.67
C GLN A 423 -11.97 -20.22 14.88
N PHE A 424 -11.14 -19.74 13.94
CA PHE A 424 -10.20 -20.60 13.24
C PHE A 424 -9.11 -21.15 14.16
N THR A 425 -8.72 -20.38 15.18
CA THR A 425 -7.81 -20.88 16.23
C THR A 425 -8.47 -21.98 17.06
N ALA A 426 -9.74 -21.82 17.43
CA ALA A 426 -10.53 -22.83 18.11
C ALA A 426 -10.66 -24.13 17.30
N ASP A 427 -10.92 -23.98 15.98
CA ASP A 427 -11.05 -25.13 15.08
C ASP A 427 -9.74 -25.95 15.01
N TRP A 428 -8.57 -25.29 15.01
CA TRP A 428 -7.26 -25.95 15.10
C TRP A 428 -7.06 -26.67 16.45
N LEU A 429 -7.49 -26.02 17.55
CA LEU A 429 -7.40 -26.60 18.90
C LEU A 429 -8.50 -27.65 19.16
N LYS A 430 -9.44 -27.85 18.22
CA LYS A 430 -10.61 -28.72 18.36
C LYS A 430 -11.51 -28.32 19.52
N VAL A 431 -11.56 -27.00 19.82
CA VAL A 431 -12.46 -26.37 20.79
C VAL A 431 -13.69 -25.90 20.03
N LYS A 432 -14.87 -25.92 20.67
CA LYS A 432 -16.13 -25.70 19.99
C LYS A 432 -16.33 -24.25 19.50
N ASP A 433 -15.85 -23.27 20.27
CA ASP A 433 -16.11 -21.86 20.04
C ASP A 433 -14.82 -21.05 20.29
N GLY A 434 -14.58 -20.02 19.49
CA GLY A 434 -13.45 -19.10 19.65
C GLY A 434 -13.71 -18.00 20.66
N GLY A 435 -14.95 -17.80 21.09
CA GLY A 435 -15.39 -16.68 21.95
C GLY A 435 -15.48 -15.36 21.19
N THR A 436 -15.70 -14.30 21.95
CA THR A 436 -15.93 -12.94 21.43
C THR A 436 -14.91 -11.93 21.94
N VAL A 437 -14.85 -10.76 21.28
CA VAL A 437 -13.91 -9.68 21.59
C VAL A 437 -14.68 -8.41 21.97
N ALA A 438 -14.29 -7.79 23.08
CA ALA A 438 -14.72 -6.44 23.41
C ALA A 438 -13.83 -5.43 22.64
N TYR A 439 -14.40 -4.80 21.62
CA TYR A 439 -13.71 -3.76 20.87
C TYR A 439 -14.72 -2.76 20.31
N GLU A 440 -14.47 -1.48 20.59
CA GLU A 440 -15.28 -0.37 20.10
C GLU A 440 -14.40 0.86 19.92
N ILE A 441 -14.44 1.47 18.75
CA ILE A 441 -13.75 2.75 18.50
C ILE A 441 -14.67 3.89 18.92
N LYS A 442 -14.27 4.62 19.97
CA LYS A 442 -14.97 5.82 20.43
C LYS A 442 -14.43 7.03 19.66
N ALA A 443 -15.30 7.71 18.91
CA ALA A 443 -14.98 8.91 18.14
C ALA A 443 -14.79 10.15 19.04
#